data_47fdc315ab112d210b9d983012e1964f
#
_entry.id   47fdc315ab112d210b9d983012e1964f
#
_cell.length_a   1.000
_cell.length_b   1.000
_cell.length_c   1.000
_cell.angle_alpha   90.00
_cell.angle_beta   90.00
_cell.angle_gamma   90.00
#
_symmetry.space_group_name_H-M   'P 1'
#
loop_
_entity.id
_entity.type
_entity.pdbx_description
1 polymer ?
#
loop_
_entity_poly.entity_id
_entity_poly.type
_entity_poly.pdbx_seq_one_letter_code
_entity_poly.pdbx_strand_id
1 'polypeptide(L)'
;MKQETALGSKPDKKAIATAIQRYLDANGLARKDLIREHLSKSSIEKLFQGDFTERTLNKVEGILKTSFRAPSAPREGTADRSVGGYVFDAVAYLQGDYLCVRPMFANPANFNAYLVSISWSDERKCLVFEEKSRFDGKYRQQGTVHIPFGTAYMNLVSANAGNVRTILLSLPDSDGMMRGIISTLSNPKGSVYIPVAAPIVLRKLRKAEEPELGIIAENHRSHDEYRSWLATVLTEEFGIFAMPQVSAQRKSSAVGKP
;
A
#
# COMPACT_ATOMS: atom_id res chain seq x y z
N MET A 1 -20.14 29.46 37.52
CA MET A 1 -20.50 28.58 36.39
C MET A 1 -19.36 27.60 36.19
N LYS A 2 -19.55 26.34 36.59
CA LYS A 2 -18.58 25.27 36.42
C LYS A 2 -18.78 24.70 35.02
N GLN A 3 -17.72 24.76 34.16
CA GLN A 3 -17.70 24.04 32.89
C GLN A 3 -17.53 22.55 33.19
N GLU A 4 -18.54 21.76 32.87
CA GLU A 4 -18.47 20.31 32.82
C GLU A 4 -17.62 19.92 31.63
N THR A 5 -16.47 19.32 31.93
CA THR A 5 -15.62 18.65 30.96
C THR A 5 -16.36 17.38 30.49
N ALA A 6 -16.69 17.33 29.20
CA ALA A 6 -17.35 16.18 28.58
C ALA A 6 -16.49 14.92 28.75
N LEU A 7 -17.00 13.95 29.53
CA LEU A 7 -16.43 12.61 29.64
C LEU A 7 -16.45 11.92 28.29
N GLY A 8 -15.31 11.39 27.87
CA GLY A 8 -15.17 10.55 26.68
C GLY A 8 -16.16 9.39 26.70
N SER A 9 -16.96 9.25 25.64
CA SER A 9 -17.92 8.16 25.47
C SER A 9 -17.18 6.80 25.49
N LYS A 10 -17.73 5.83 26.22
CA LYS A 10 -17.23 4.43 26.21
C LYS A 10 -17.18 3.94 24.76
N PRO A 11 -16.09 3.32 24.31
CA PRO A 11 -15.98 2.83 22.94
C PRO A 11 -17.13 1.86 22.61
N ASP A 12 -17.78 2.08 21.49
CA ASP A 12 -18.85 1.19 21.01
C ASP A 12 -18.25 -0.17 20.62
N LYS A 13 -18.38 -1.14 21.51
CA LYS A 13 -17.84 -2.48 21.33
C LYS A 13 -18.40 -3.19 20.10
N LYS A 14 -19.62 -2.89 19.68
CA LYS A 14 -20.22 -3.43 18.46
C LYS A 14 -19.57 -2.84 17.21
N ALA A 15 -19.28 -1.55 17.21
CA ALA A 15 -18.55 -0.91 16.12
C ALA A 15 -17.14 -1.49 15.97
N ILE A 16 -16.43 -1.73 17.08
CA ILE A 16 -15.11 -2.38 17.09
C ILE A 16 -15.23 -3.81 16.54
N ALA A 17 -16.20 -4.61 16.97
CA ALA A 17 -16.41 -5.98 16.46
C ALA A 17 -16.68 -5.98 14.94
N THR A 18 -17.46 -5.03 14.45
CA THR A 18 -17.74 -4.84 13.02
C THR A 18 -16.48 -4.46 12.24
N ALA A 19 -15.64 -3.57 12.78
CA ALA A 19 -14.38 -3.17 12.17
C ALA A 19 -13.40 -4.35 12.07
N ILE A 20 -13.30 -5.17 13.12
CA ILE A 20 -12.50 -6.39 13.11
C ILE A 20 -13.01 -7.37 12.03
N GLN A 21 -14.33 -7.59 11.93
CA GLN A 21 -14.88 -8.48 10.90
C GLN A 21 -14.53 -8.00 9.50
N ARG A 22 -14.74 -6.71 9.22
CA ARG A 22 -14.39 -6.11 7.92
C ARG A 22 -12.89 -6.28 7.59
N TYR A 23 -12.04 -6.11 8.60
CA TYR A 23 -10.61 -6.30 8.42
C TYR A 23 -10.27 -7.75 8.05
N LEU A 24 -10.87 -8.74 8.73
CA LEU A 24 -10.69 -10.15 8.41
C LEU A 24 -11.15 -10.46 6.99
N ASP A 25 -12.35 -10.00 6.63
CA ASP A 25 -12.92 -10.22 5.29
C ASP A 25 -12.03 -9.60 4.18
N ALA A 26 -11.54 -8.39 4.41
CA ALA A 26 -10.66 -7.68 3.47
C ALA A 26 -9.27 -8.33 3.29
N ASN A 27 -8.82 -9.10 4.30
CA ASN A 27 -7.52 -9.78 4.26
C ASN A 27 -7.63 -11.30 4.04
N GLY A 28 -8.82 -11.81 3.66
CA GLY A 28 -9.04 -13.23 3.43
C GLY A 28 -8.88 -14.09 4.68
N LEU A 29 -8.96 -13.49 5.87
CA LEU A 29 -8.80 -14.17 7.15
C LEU A 29 -10.16 -14.63 7.68
N ALA A 30 -10.19 -15.79 8.31
CA ALA A 30 -11.36 -16.31 9.00
C ALA A 30 -11.25 -16.07 10.53
N ARG A 31 -12.39 -16.05 11.22
CA ARG A 31 -12.41 -15.94 12.71
C ARG A 31 -11.55 -16.99 13.41
N LYS A 32 -11.43 -18.18 12.83
CA LYS A 32 -10.58 -19.26 13.33
C LYS A 32 -9.10 -18.89 13.36
N ASP A 33 -8.65 -17.98 12.49
CA ASP A 33 -7.25 -17.56 12.40
C ASP A 33 -6.83 -16.67 13.59
N LEU A 34 -7.81 -16.14 14.35
CA LEU A 34 -7.59 -15.49 15.62
C LEU A 34 -7.38 -16.48 16.79
N ILE A 35 -7.68 -17.79 16.58
CA ILE A 35 -7.48 -18.82 17.60
C ILE A 35 -5.99 -19.16 17.63
N ARG A 36 -5.22 -18.38 18.38
CA ARG A 36 -3.80 -18.63 18.65
C ARG A 36 -3.59 -18.58 20.17
N GLU A 37 -2.43 -19.00 20.62
CA GLU A 37 -1.96 -19.31 21.99
C GLU A 37 -2.65 -18.66 23.21
N HIS A 38 -3.48 -17.64 23.04
CA HIS A 38 -4.10 -16.93 24.17
C HIS A 38 -5.55 -16.46 23.94
N LEU A 39 -6.21 -16.89 22.85
CA LEU A 39 -7.61 -16.58 22.57
C LEU A 39 -8.42 -17.87 22.37
N SER A 40 -9.35 -18.14 23.29
CA SER A 40 -10.26 -19.28 23.18
C SER A 40 -11.38 -19.00 22.16
N LYS A 41 -11.97 -20.07 21.62
CA LYS A 41 -13.14 -19.98 20.71
C LYS A 41 -14.26 -19.15 21.34
N SER A 42 -14.57 -19.36 22.61
CA SER A 42 -15.61 -18.60 23.32
C SER A 42 -15.29 -17.11 23.45
N SER A 43 -14.01 -16.75 23.65
CA SER A 43 -13.58 -15.35 23.68
C SER A 43 -13.77 -14.66 22.33
N ILE A 44 -13.54 -15.38 21.25
CA ILE A 44 -13.75 -14.88 19.89
C ILE A 44 -15.23 -14.70 19.57
N GLU A 45 -16.07 -15.67 19.94
CA GLU A 45 -17.52 -15.56 19.79
C GLU A 45 -18.08 -14.34 20.52
N LYS A 46 -17.67 -14.13 21.79
CA LYS A 46 -18.03 -12.95 22.57
C LYS A 46 -17.53 -11.65 21.95
N LEU A 47 -16.33 -11.64 21.39
CA LEU A 47 -15.77 -10.48 20.69
C LEU A 47 -16.73 -10.02 19.57
N PHE A 48 -17.17 -10.94 18.71
CA PHE A 48 -18.05 -10.62 17.60
C PHE A 48 -19.50 -10.33 18.00
N GLN A 49 -19.88 -10.67 19.23
CA GLN A 49 -21.14 -10.22 19.83
C GLN A 49 -21.04 -8.83 20.47
N GLY A 50 -19.84 -8.22 20.50
CA GLY A 50 -19.58 -6.96 21.17
C GLY A 50 -19.44 -7.09 22.70
N ASP A 51 -19.26 -8.31 23.22
CA ASP A 51 -19.04 -8.60 24.64
C ASP A 51 -17.59 -9.06 24.86
N PHE A 52 -16.69 -8.11 25.04
CA PHE A 52 -15.28 -8.38 25.24
C PHE A 52 -14.63 -7.41 26.23
N THR A 53 -13.49 -7.83 26.79
CA THR A 53 -12.65 -7.01 27.66
C THR A 53 -11.56 -6.30 26.89
N GLU A 54 -11.00 -5.22 27.46
CA GLU A 54 -9.80 -4.55 26.95
C GLU A 54 -8.63 -5.52 26.70
N ARG A 55 -8.46 -6.48 27.60
CA ARG A 55 -7.44 -7.52 27.46
C ARG A 55 -7.65 -8.39 26.22
N THR A 56 -8.91 -8.70 25.88
CA THR A 56 -9.26 -9.45 24.67
C THR A 56 -8.97 -8.62 23.42
N LEU A 57 -9.34 -7.35 23.42
CA LEU A 57 -9.06 -6.43 22.30
C LEU A 57 -7.55 -6.28 22.07
N ASN A 58 -6.76 -6.05 23.13
CA ASN A 58 -5.31 -5.93 23.02
C ASN A 58 -4.66 -7.17 22.38
N LYS A 59 -5.16 -8.37 22.69
CA LYS A 59 -4.67 -9.61 22.10
C LYS A 59 -5.00 -9.70 20.61
N VAL A 60 -6.22 -9.33 20.21
CA VAL A 60 -6.65 -9.31 18.82
C VAL A 60 -5.85 -8.28 18.03
N GLU A 61 -5.69 -7.07 18.57
CA GLU A 61 -4.86 -6.02 17.98
C GLU A 61 -3.40 -6.45 17.82
N GLY A 62 -2.87 -7.20 18.80
CA GLY A 62 -1.53 -7.79 18.73
C GLY A 62 -1.39 -8.88 17.65
N ILE A 63 -2.40 -9.74 17.48
CA ILE A 63 -2.42 -10.78 16.45
C ILE A 63 -2.52 -10.15 15.05
N LEU A 64 -3.44 -9.19 14.88
CA LEU A 64 -3.70 -8.52 13.60
C LEU A 64 -2.72 -7.36 13.32
N LYS A 65 -1.85 -7.02 14.29
CA LYS A 65 -0.91 -5.90 14.22
C LYS A 65 -1.56 -4.56 13.82
N THR A 66 -2.83 -4.38 14.20
CA THR A 66 -3.68 -3.24 13.84
C THR A 66 -4.53 -2.84 15.04
N SER A 67 -4.70 -1.53 15.28
CA SER A 67 -5.60 -1.03 16.32
C SER A 67 -7.01 -0.81 15.77
N PHE A 68 -8.01 -1.30 16.52
CA PHE A 68 -9.43 -1.13 16.22
C PHE A 68 -10.13 -0.16 17.19
N ARG A 69 -9.37 0.49 18.05
CA ARG A 69 -9.88 1.54 18.94
C ARG A 69 -10.25 2.73 18.12
N ALA A 70 -11.43 3.26 18.32
CA ALA A 70 -11.85 4.48 17.66
C ALA A 70 -10.79 5.56 17.89
N PRO A 71 -10.25 6.17 16.85
CA PRO A 71 -9.54 7.42 17.01
C PRO A 71 -10.51 8.42 17.65
N SER A 72 -10.01 9.27 18.53
CA SER A 72 -10.77 10.31 19.20
C SER A 72 -11.60 11.11 18.18
N ALA A 73 -12.92 11.06 18.32
CA ALA A 73 -14.00 11.63 17.50
C ALA A 73 -14.06 11.13 16.04
N PRO A 74 -15.26 10.69 15.55
CA PRO A 74 -15.41 10.35 14.15
C PRO A 74 -15.10 11.59 13.31
N ARG A 75 -14.02 11.55 12.54
CA ARG A 75 -13.78 12.57 11.53
C ARG A 75 -14.82 12.35 10.44
N GLU A 76 -15.82 13.22 10.37
CA GLU A 76 -16.76 13.27 9.27
C GLU A 76 -15.98 13.50 7.96
N GLY A 77 -15.74 12.44 7.20
CA GLY A 77 -15.05 12.54 5.94
C GLY A 77 -15.34 11.34 5.07
N THR A 78 -16.21 11.53 4.09
CA THR A 78 -16.32 10.64 2.94
C THR A 78 -15.59 11.26 1.78
N ALA A 79 -14.68 10.53 1.17
CA ALA A 79 -13.97 10.95 -0.02
C ALA A 79 -14.93 11.11 -1.21
N ASP A 80 -14.60 12.00 -2.15
CA ASP A 80 -15.37 12.16 -3.37
C ASP A 80 -15.41 10.85 -4.17
N ARG A 81 -16.50 10.64 -4.92
CA ARG A 81 -16.68 9.45 -5.75
C ARG A 81 -15.60 9.29 -6.82
N SER A 82 -15.03 10.39 -7.30
CA SER A 82 -13.94 10.37 -8.27
C SER A 82 -12.66 9.71 -7.76
N VAL A 83 -12.45 9.68 -6.44
CA VAL A 83 -11.34 8.99 -5.80
C VAL A 83 -11.75 7.66 -5.15
N GLY A 84 -13.04 7.26 -5.25
CA GLY A 84 -13.54 5.97 -4.77
C GLY A 84 -14.59 6.03 -3.68
N GLY A 85 -14.97 7.20 -3.19
CA GLY A 85 -16.07 7.37 -2.21
C GLY A 85 -15.85 6.68 -0.87
N TYR A 86 -14.60 6.38 -0.50
CA TYR A 86 -14.27 5.70 0.75
C TYR A 86 -14.40 6.63 1.96
N VAL A 87 -14.70 6.07 3.12
CA VAL A 87 -14.77 6.82 4.38
C VAL A 87 -13.44 6.72 5.13
N PHE A 88 -13.10 7.78 5.87
CA PHE A 88 -11.86 7.87 6.64
C PHE A 88 -11.57 6.64 7.50
N ASP A 89 -12.54 6.18 8.29
CA ASP A 89 -12.35 5.06 9.20
C ASP A 89 -12.03 3.74 8.48
N ALA A 90 -12.57 3.56 7.27
CA ALA A 90 -12.31 2.36 6.49
C ALA A 90 -10.89 2.31 5.89
N VAL A 91 -10.21 3.44 5.80
CA VAL A 91 -8.88 3.57 5.17
C VAL A 91 -7.81 4.08 6.13
N ALA A 92 -8.14 4.31 7.39
CA ALA A 92 -7.23 4.85 8.39
C ALA A 92 -5.96 3.99 8.56
N TYR A 93 -6.06 2.68 8.36
CA TYR A 93 -4.93 1.73 8.42
C TYR A 93 -3.89 1.94 7.31
N LEU A 94 -4.26 2.59 6.21
CA LEU A 94 -3.34 2.92 5.11
C LEU A 94 -2.45 4.11 5.42
N GLN A 95 -2.73 4.88 6.46
CA GLN A 95 -1.89 6.02 6.82
C GLN A 95 -0.57 5.56 7.43
N GLY A 96 0.49 6.29 7.13
CA GLY A 96 1.84 6.06 7.65
C GLY A 96 2.93 6.33 6.63
N ASP A 97 4.15 6.05 7.05
CA ASP A 97 5.34 6.14 6.20
C ASP A 97 5.70 4.76 5.65
N TYR A 98 6.10 4.74 4.39
CA TYR A 98 6.43 3.54 3.64
C TYR A 98 7.80 3.69 3.00
N LEU A 99 8.60 2.63 3.07
CA LEU A 99 9.75 2.47 2.20
C LEU A 99 9.26 2.06 0.81
N CYS A 100 9.54 2.90 -0.17
CA CYS A 100 9.25 2.64 -1.57
C CYS A 100 10.50 2.17 -2.29
N VAL A 101 10.42 1.06 -2.99
CA VAL A 101 11.52 0.50 -3.79
C VAL A 101 11.04 0.24 -5.22
N ARG A 102 11.82 0.66 -6.20
CA ARG A 102 11.61 0.39 -7.63
C ARG A 102 12.91 0.37 -8.40
N PRO A 103 12.98 -0.24 -9.60
CA PRO A 103 14.12 -0.10 -10.48
C PRO A 103 14.37 1.36 -10.89
N MET A 104 15.62 1.74 -11.10
CA MET A 104 15.96 3.00 -11.74
C MET A 104 15.66 2.90 -13.23
N PHE A 105 14.96 3.89 -13.78
CA PHE A 105 14.56 3.87 -15.20
C PHE A 105 15.75 3.99 -16.16
N ALA A 106 16.82 4.67 -15.75
CA ALA A 106 18.03 4.80 -16.56
C ALA A 106 18.96 3.58 -16.47
N ASN A 107 18.96 2.88 -15.34
CA ASN A 107 19.74 1.67 -15.11
C ASN A 107 18.94 0.71 -14.22
N PRO A 108 18.12 -0.19 -14.79
CA PRO A 108 17.25 -1.09 -14.04
C PRO A 108 17.96 -2.11 -13.14
N ALA A 109 19.27 -2.31 -13.29
CA ALA A 109 20.07 -3.13 -12.38
C ALA A 109 20.19 -2.49 -10.98
N ASN A 110 20.08 -1.18 -10.89
CA ASN A 110 20.05 -0.46 -9.62
C ASN A 110 18.62 -0.14 -9.20
N PHE A 111 18.41 -0.01 -7.90
CA PHE A 111 17.09 0.37 -7.35
C PHE A 111 17.12 1.79 -6.78
N ASN A 112 15.98 2.42 -6.77
CA ASN A 112 15.74 3.68 -6.09
C ASN A 112 14.86 3.41 -4.88
N ALA A 113 15.39 3.68 -3.69
CA ALA A 113 14.72 3.52 -2.42
C ALA A 113 14.47 4.91 -1.79
N TYR A 114 13.21 5.20 -1.45
CA TYR A 114 12.81 6.48 -0.87
C TYR A 114 11.56 6.32 0.00
N LEU A 115 11.18 7.36 0.73
CA LEU A 115 9.99 7.33 1.58
C LEU A 115 8.77 7.82 0.82
N VAL A 116 7.63 7.21 1.08
CA VAL A 116 6.28 7.66 0.70
C VAL A 116 5.45 7.77 1.96
N SER A 117 4.89 8.95 2.21
CA SER A 117 3.95 9.18 3.31
C SER A 117 2.54 9.18 2.76
N ILE A 118 1.63 8.43 3.39
CA ILE A 118 0.19 8.45 3.10
C ILE A 118 -0.53 9.01 4.31
N SER A 119 -1.37 10.02 4.10
CA SER A 119 -2.13 10.66 5.18
C SER A 119 -3.50 11.14 4.68
N TRP A 120 -4.43 11.35 5.61
CA TRP A 120 -5.70 11.98 5.28
C TRP A 120 -5.55 13.50 5.15
N SER A 121 -6.12 14.06 4.10
CA SER A 121 -6.25 15.50 3.92
C SER A 121 -7.65 15.97 4.28
N ASP A 122 -7.77 16.77 5.34
CA ASP A 122 -9.06 17.36 5.73
C ASP A 122 -9.57 18.38 4.71
N GLU A 123 -8.67 19.01 3.96
CA GLU A 123 -9.00 19.95 2.87
C GLU A 123 -9.58 19.20 1.65
N ARG A 124 -8.91 18.14 1.21
CA ARG A 124 -9.30 17.36 0.02
C ARG A 124 -10.32 16.27 0.34
N LYS A 125 -10.58 16.03 1.61
CA LYS A 125 -11.47 14.94 2.08
C LYS A 125 -11.10 13.57 1.49
N CYS A 126 -9.80 13.29 1.32
CA CYS A 126 -9.31 12.02 0.80
C CYS A 126 -7.91 11.71 1.32
N LEU A 127 -7.44 10.48 1.12
CA LEU A 127 -6.03 10.14 1.32
C LEU A 127 -5.18 10.85 0.27
N VAL A 128 -4.07 11.39 0.72
CA VAL A 128 -3.01 11.98 -0.12
C VAL A 128 -1.71 11.27 0.14
N PHE A 129 -0.80 11.31 -0.84
CA PHE A 129 0.55 10.82 -0.66
C PHE A 129 1.59 11.89 -0.99
N GLU A 130 2.76 11.76 -0.40
CA GLU A 130 3.93 12.59 -0.67
C GLU A 130 5.18 11.71 -0.69
N GLU A 131 6.01 11.84 -1.74
CA GLU A 131 7.34 11.25 -1.78
C GLU A 131 8.32 12.10 -0.95
N LYS A 132 9.09 11.46 -0.07
CA LYS A 132 10.06 12.09 0.82
C LYS A 132 11.44 11.44 0.64
N SER A 133 12.47 12.15 1.07
CA SER A 133 13.84 11.62 1.13
C SER A 133 14.37 10.99 -0.17
N ARG A 134 13.92 11.52 -1.31
CA ARG A 134 14.49 11.13 -2.61
C ARG A 134 15.86 11.79 -2.79
N PHE A 135 16.83 11.05 -3.33
CA PHE A 135 18.14 11.62 -3.68
C PHE A 135 18.02 12.69 -4.79
N ASP A 136 17.01 12.56 -5.67
CA ASP A 136 16.67 13.48 -6.76
C ASP A 136 15.46 14.37 -6.40
N GLY A 137 15.54 15.11 -5.30
CA GLY A 137 14.44 15.83 -4.66
C GLY A 137 13.60 16.75 -5.58
N LYS A 138 14.18 17.23 -6.69
CA LYS A 138 13.46 18.01 -7.72
C LYS A 138 12.34 17.23 -8.44
N TYR A 139 12.37 15.90 -8.37
CA TYR A 139 11.36 15.01 -8.96
C TYR A 139 10.36 14.45 -7.93
N ARG A 140 10.36 15.02 -6.72
CA ARG A 140 9.41 14.64 -5.66
C ARG A 140 7.98 14.80 -6.18
N GLN A 141 7.16 13.81 -5.88
CA GLN A 141 5.75 13.79 -6.27
C GLN A 141 4.85 13.81 -5.04
N GLN A 142 3.70 14.41 -5.23
CA GLN A 142 2.59 14.38 -4.28
C GLN A 142 1.29 14.25 -5.08
N GLY A 143 0.26 13.68 -4.45
CA GLY A 143 -1.00 13.47 -5.15
C GLY A 143 -2.07 12.86 -4.27
N THR A 144 -3.08 12.31 -4.92
CA THR A 144 -4.25 11.69 -4.27
C THR A 144 -4.18 10.18 -4.35
N VAL A 145 -4.79 9.52 -3.36
CA VAL A 145 -4.96 8.06 -3.34
C VAL A 145 -6.40 7.74 -3.75
N HIS A 146 -6.54 6.96 -4.81
CA HIS A 146 -7.82 6.50 -5.32
C HIS A 146 -7.99 5.03 -4.96
N ILE A 147 -9.13 4.66 -4.41
CA ILE A 147 -9.45 3.27 -4.05
C ILE A 147 -10.71 2.87 -4.83
N PRO A 148 -10.56 2.17 -5.96
CA PRO A 148 -11.71 1.74 -6.76
C PRO A 148 -12.60 0.79 -5.95
N PHE A 149 -13.89 1.05 -5.98
CA PHE A 149 -14.86 0.25 -5.25
C PHE A 149 -14.84 -1.23 -5.68
N GLY A 150 -14.84 -2.13 -4.70
CA GLY A 150 -14.89 -3.58 -4.96
C GLY A 150 -13.57 -4.20 -5.43
N THR A 151 -12.46 -3.47 -5.37
CA THR A 151 -11.13 -4.01 -5.70
C THR A 151 -10.22 -4.09 -4.47
N ALA A 152 -9.22 -4.98 -4.53
CA ALA A 152 -8.14 -5.06 -3.54
C ALA A 152 -6.92 -4.22 -3.96
N TYR A 153 -7.14 -3.15 -4.72
CA TYR A 153 -6.10 -2.28 -5.25
C TYR A 153 -6.38 -0.82 -4.94
N MET A 154 -5.32 -0.04 -4.90
CA MET A 154 -5.38 1.41 -4.83
C MET A 154 -4.43 2.05 -5.85
N ASN A 155 -4.73 3.29 -6.22
CA ASN A 155 -3.92 4.07 -7.16
C ASN A 155 -3.40 5.32 -6.45
N LEU A 156 -2.10 5.55 -6.48
CA LEU A 156 -1.49 6.82 -6.15
C LEU A 156 -1.33 7.61 -7.43
N VAL A 157 -2.02 8.74 -7.55
CA VAL A 157 -2.04 9.56 -8.77
C VAL A 157 -1.45 10.92 -8.48
N SER A 158 -0.39 11.28 -9.20
CA SER A 158 0.13 12.64 -9.22
C SER A 158 0.04 13.24 -10.63
N ALA A 159 -0.28 14.52 -10.69
CA ALA A 159 -0.27 15.30 -11.91
C ALA A 159 0.51 16.59 -11.66
N ASN A 160 1.59 16.80 -12.40
CA ASN A 160 2.40 17.99 -12.30
C ASN A 160 2.72 18.51 -13.71
N ALA A 161 2.30 19.73 -14.00
CA ALA A 161 2.50 20.38 -15.32
C ALA A 161 2.11 19.47 -16.50
N GLY A 162 0.98 18.75 -16.39
CA GLY A 162 0.49 17.82 -17.42
C GLY A 162 1.16 16.44 -17.43
N ASN A 163 2.21 16.23 -16.65
CA ASN A 163 2.83 14.91 -16.51
C ASN A 163 2.11 14.12 -15.41
N VAL A 164 1.43 13.07 -15.80
CA VAL A 164 0.72 12.17 -14.89
C VAL A 164 1.59 10.97 -14.55
N ARG A 165 1.67 10.65 -13.26
CA ARG A 165 2.24 9.41 -12.76
C ARG A 165 1.16 8.64 -12.01
N THR A 166 1.08 7.35 -12.29
CA THR A 166 0.16 6.44 -11.62
C THR A 166 0.95 5.29 -11.01
N ILE A 167 0.66 4.97 -9.76
CA ILE A 167 1.19 3.79 -9.08
C ILE A 167 -0.02 2.95 -8.67
N LEU A 168 -0.21 1.80 -9.33
CA LEU A 168 -1.21 0.81 -8.95
C LEU A 168 -0.58 -0.14 -7.93
N LEU A 169 -1.22 -0.30 -6.78
CA LEU A 169 -0.75 -1.12 -5.67
C LEU A 169 -1.86 -2.03 -5.17
N SER A 170 -1.50 -3.25 -4.79
CA SER A 170 -2.37 -4.05 -3.91
C SER A 170 -2.60 -3.33 -2.58
N LEU A 171 -3.67 -3.65 -1.87
CA LEU A 171 -3.76 -3.30 -0.46
C LEU A 171 -2.65 -4.01 0.33
N PRO A 172 -2.23 -3.46 1.50
CA PRO A 172 -1.13 -4.05 2.27
C PRO A 172 -1.49 -5.46 2.76
N ASP A 173 -0.54 -6.38 2.60
CA ASP A 173 -0.61 -7.71 3.17
C ASP A 173 -0.33 -7.72 4.70
N SER A 174 -0.24 -8.93 5.29
CA SER A 174 0.04 -9.12 6.73
C SER A 174 1.35 -8.49 7.21
N ASP A 175 2.31 -8.34 6.31
CA ASP A 175 3.63 -7.75 6.59
C ASP A 175 3.69 -6.25 6.26
N GLY A 176 2.58 -5.69 5.82
CA GLY A 176 2.45 -4.29 5.44
C GLY A 176 3.08 -3.98 4.07
N MET A 177 3.25 -5.01 3.24
CA MET A 177 3.79 -4.87 1.88
C MET A 177 2.65 -4.62 0.89
N MET A 178 2.84 -3.64 0.02
CA MET A 178 1.99 -3.34 -1.12
C MET A 178 2.81 -3.50 -2.39
N ARG A 179 2.32 -4.26 -3.34
CA ARG A 179 3.01 -4.62 -4.57
C ARG A 179 2.23 -4.13 -5.78
N GLY A 180 2.93 -3.70 -6.81
CA GLY A 180 2.25 -3.25 -8.01
C GLY A 180 3.16 -2.64 -9.07
N ILE A 181 2.60 -1.76 -9.88
CA ILE A 181 3.25 -1.19 -11.05
C ILE A 181 3.19 0.33 -10.99
N ILE A 182 4.33 0.97 -11.24
CA ILE A 182 4.41 2.41 -11.54
C ILE A 182 4.39 2.62 -13.05
N SER A 183 3.61 3.60 -13.52
CA SER A 183 3.59 4.08 -14.90
C SER A 183 3.79 5.59 -14.93
N THR A 184 4.72 6.06 -15.77
CA THR A 184 5.08 7.48 -15.86
C THR A 184 5.84 7.77 -17.16
N LEU A 185 6.24 9.02 -17.33
CA LEU A 185 7.23 9.41 -18.34
C LEU A 185 8.63 9.45 -17.74
N SER A 186 9.60 8.95 -18.46
CA SER A 186 11.02 9.01 -18.10
C SER A 186 11.84 9.61 -19.24
N ASN A 187 12.89 10.31 -18.86
CA ASN A 187 13.84 10.90 -19.82
C ASN A 187 15.25 10.30 -19.60
N PRO A 188 15.50 9.03 -19.94
CA PRO A 188 16.75 8.36 -19.64
C PRO A 188 17.94 8.90 -20.46
N LYS A 189 17.67 9.56 -21.59
CA LYS A 189 18.71 10.09 -22.49
C LYS A 189 18.79 11.63 -22.50
N GLY A 190 18.03 12.31 -21.62
CA GLY A 190 18.07 13.77 -21.48
C GLY A 190 17.36 14.58 -22.56
N SER A 191 16.91 13.99 -23.66
CA SER A 191 16.34 14.71 -24.80
C SER A 191 14.86 14.44 -25.06
N VAL A 192 14.38 13.25 -24.75
CA VAL A 192 13.00 12.84 -25.06
C VAL A 192 12.38 12.09 -23.89
N TYR A 193 11.15 12.46 -23.53
CA TYR A 193 10.35 11.71 -22.59
C TYR A 193 9.70 10.51 -23.28
N ILE A 194 9.86 9.32 -22.68
CA ILE A 194 9.25 8.07 -23.12
C ILE A 194 8.39 7.46 -22.03
N PRO A 195 7.26 6.80 -22.36
CA PRO A 195 6.50 6.03 -21.39
C PRO A 195 7.35 4.91 -20.80
N VAL A 196 7.22 4.73 -19.48
CA VAL A 196 7.88 3.64 -18.75
C VAL A 196 6.92 3.06 -17.74
N ALA A 197 6.93 1.72 -17.61
CA ALA A 197 6.31 1.00 -16.53
C ALA A 197 7.34 0.09 -15.86
N ALA A 198 7.24 -0.05 -14.54
CA ALA A 198 8.16 -0.89 -13.76
C ALA A 198 7.44 -1.46 -12.53
N PRO A 199 7.90 -2.60 -11.99
CA PRO A 199 7.45 -3.09 -10.70
C PRO A 199 7.83 -2.10 -9.60
N ILE A 200 6.98 -2.04 -8.58
CA ILE A 200 7.18 -1.18 -7.41
C ILE A 200 6.64 -1.88 -6.16
N VAL A 201 7.32 -1.67 -5.05
CA VAL A 201 6.91 -2.18 -3.74
C VAL A 201 6.93 -1.05 -2.73
N LEU A 202 5.88 -0.95 -1.93
CA LEU A 202 5.84 -0.10 -0.75
C LEU A 202 5.72 -1.00 0.49
N ARG A 203 6.64 -0.85 1.45
CA ARG A 203 6.61 -1.57 2.72
C ARG A 203 6.37 -0.57 3.86
N LYS A 204 5.33 -0.81 4.65
CA LYS A 204 5.02 0.05 5.80
C LYS A 204 6.15 0.01 6.82
N LEU A 205 6.62 1.18 7.24
CA LEU A 205 7.66 1.30 8.25
C LEU A 205 7.10 1.10 9.65
N ARG A 206 7.89 0.44 10.49
CA ARG A 206 7.65 0.38 11.92
C ARG A 206 8.10 1.67 12.59
N LYS A 207 7.59 1.94 13.77
CA LYS A 207 8.01 3.11 14.56
C LYS A 207 9.53 3.05 14.83
N ALA A 208 10.23 4.15 14.57
CA ALA A 208 11.69 4.30 14.71
C ALA A 208 12.53 3.36 13.81
N GLU A 209 11.98 2.84 12.73
CA GLU A 209 12.74 2.12 11.71
C GLU A 209 13.43 3.10 10.76
N GLU A 210 14.72 2.91 10.54
CA GLU A 210 15.54 3.70 9.59
C GLU A 210 15.93 2.81 8.40
N PRO A 211 15.19 2.86 7.28
CA PRO A 211 15.49 2.03 6.12
C PRO A 211 16.67 2.59 5.32
N GLU A 212 17.34 1.73 4.55
CA GLU A 212 18.35 2.15 3.57
C GLU A 212 17.67 2.89 2.41
N LEU A 213 18.10 4.13 2.16
CA LEU A 213 17.53 5.02 1.15
C LEU A 213 18.57 5.41 0.09
N GLY A 214 18.09 5.92 -1.04
CA GLY A 214 18.91 6.41 -2.12
C GLY A 214 19.07 5.41 -3.27
N ILE A 215 20.23 5.41 -3.91
CA ILE A 215 20.56 4.48 -4.99
C ILE A 215 21.13 3.21 -4.38
N ILE A 216 20.45 2.11 -4.60
CA ILE A 216 20.86 0.77 -4.15
C ILE A 216 21.50 0.07 -5.35
N ALA A 217 22.81 0.13 -5.43
CA ALA A 217 23.59 -0.53 -6.48
C ALA A 217 23.72 -2.03 -6.23
N GLU A 218 24.16 -2.79 -7.24
CA GLU A 218 24.29 -4.26 -7.19
C GLU A 218 25.15 -4.77 -6.03
N ASN A 219 26.15 -4.01 -5.61
CA ASN A 219 27.03 -4.35 -4.48
C ASN A 219 26.51 -3.88 -3.11
N HIS A 220 25.33 -3.27 -3.05
CA HIS A 220 24.75 -2.78 -1.80
C HIS A 220 24.13 -3.94 -1.00
N ARG A 221 24.32 -3.95 0.33
CA ARG A 221 23.85 -5.02 1.23
C ARG A 221 22.34 -5.33 1.12
N SER A 222 21.51 -4.34 0.81
CA SER A 222 20.05 -4.49 0.67
C SER A 222 19.61 -4.82 -0.76
N HIS A 223 20.55 -4.95 -1.71
CA HIS A 223 20.20 -5.12 -3.13
C HIS A 223 19.43 -6.42 -3.38
N ASP A 224 19.92 -7.54 -2.85
CA ASP A 224 19.29 -8.85 -3.07
C ASP A 224 17.91 -8.94 -2.44
N GLU A 225 17.73 -8.35 -1.26
CA GLU A 225 16.43 -8.25 -0.60
C GLU A 225 15.44 -7.45 -1.45
N TYR A 226 15.82 -6.26 -1.90
CA TYR A 226 14.94 -5.40 -2.71
C TYR A 226 14.65 -6.01 -4.09
N ARG A 227 15.63 -6.69 -4.69
CA ARG A 227 15.43 -7.46 -5.91
C ARG A 227 14.38 -8.56 -5.71
N SER A 228 14.46 -9.30 -4.62
CA SER A 228 13.48 -10.33 -4.27
C SER A 228 12.07 -9.74 -4.14
N TRP A 229 11.90 -8.62 -3.43
CA TRP A 229 10.58 -7.97 -3.33
C TRP A 229 10.02 -7.55 -4.69
N LEU A 230 10.85 -6.97 -5.55
CA LEU A 230 10.40 -6.55 -6.88
C LEU A 230 10.08 -7.73 -7.80
N ALA A 231 10.79 -8.86 -7.66
CA ALA A 231 10.50 -10.07 -8.41
C ALA A 231 9.11 -10.63 -8.10
N THR A 232 8.67 -10.60 -6.82
CA THR A 232 7.34 -11.09 -6.43
C THR A 232 6.20 -10.35 -7.10
N VAL A 233 6.39 -9.08 -7.50
CA VAL A 233 5.36 -8.31 -8.22
C VAL A 233 4.93 -9.01 -9.51
N LEU A 234 5.87 -9.64 -10.20
CA LEU A 234 5.63 -10.30 -11.49
C LEU A 234 5.35 -11.79 -11.32
N THR A 235 6.04 -12.47 -10.39
CA THR A 235 5.91 -13.92 -10.19
C THR A 235 4.64 -14.31 -9.43
N GLU A 236 4.11 -13.42 -8.59
CA GLU A 236 2.89 -13.62 -7.81
C GLU A 236 1.70 -12.83 -8.39
N GLU A 237 1.79 -12.42 -9.67
CA GLU A 237 0.73 -11.78 -10.44
C GLU A 237 0.14 -10.49 -9.83
N PHE A 238 0.91 -9.77 -9.00
CA PHE A 238 0.51 -8.42 -8.56
C PHE A 238 0.56 -7.39 -9.70
N GLY A 239 1.23 -7.73 -10.82
CA GLY A 239 1.28 -6.95 -12.03
C GLY A 239 1.63 -7.82 -13.23
N ILE A 240 0.89 -7.66 -14.33
CA ILE A 240 1.09 -8.41 -15.57
C ILE A 240 1.48 -7.43 -16.70
N PHE A 241 2.57 -7.71 -17.38
CA PHE A 241 2.93 -7.06 -18.64
C PHE A 241 2.44 -7.92 -19.79
N ALA A 242 1.26 -7.59 -20.35
CA ALA A 242 0.70 -8.31 -21.50
C ALA A 242 1.55 -8.01 -22.75
N MET A 243 2.43 -8.93 -23.11
CA MET A 243 3.24 -8.84 -24.32
C MET A 243 2.60 -9.64 -25.45
N PRO A 244 2.49 -9.07 -26.68
CA PRO A 244 2.04 -9.86 -27.81
C PRO A 244 3.05 -10.99 -28.09
N GLN A 245 2.52 -12.20 -28.35
CA GLN A 245 3.39 -13.29 -28.78
C GLN A 245 3.95 -12.96 -30.16
N VAL A 246 5.23 -12.65 -30.22
CA VAL A 246 5.95 -12.55 -31.50
C VAL A 246 6.21 -13.98 -31.97
N SER A 247 5.38 -14.48 -32.91
CA SER A 247 5.66 -15.72 -33.58
C SER A 247 7.03 -15.60 -34.24
N ALA A 248 8.00 -16.41 -33.81
CA ALA A 248 9.28 -16.50 -34.48
C ALA A 248 9.02 -16.95 -35.93
N GLN A 249 9.12 -16.04 -36.88
CA GLN A 249 9.13 -16.41 -38.29
C GLN A 249 10.30 -17.37 -38.47
N ARG A 250 10.00 -18.66 -38.63
CA ARG A 250 10.97 -19.64 -39.13
C ARG A 250 11.45 -19.15 -40.48
N LYS A 251 12.67 -18.62 -40.54
CA LYS A 251 13.38 -18.48 -41.80
C LYS A 251 13.54 -19.89 -42.34
N SER A 252 12.67 -20.30 -43.25
CA SER A 252 12.86 -21.49 -44.06
C SER A 252 14.03 -21.16 -44.98
N SER A 253 15.23 -21.61 -44.61
CA SER A 253 16.35 -21.71 -45.54
C SER A 253 15.99 -22.72 -46.61
N ALA A 254 15.47 -22.24 -47.73
CA ALA A 254 15.43 -23.03 -48.94
C ALA A 254 16.87 -23.32 -49.38
N VAL A 255 17.38 -24.47 -48.98
CA VAL A 255 18.61 -25.05 -49.57
C VAL A 255 18.21 -25.48 -50.96
N GLY A 256 18.53 -24.65 -51.97
CA GLY A 256 18.60 -25.09 -53.35
C GLY A 256 19.74 -26.08 -53.47
N LYS A 257 19.42 -27.26 -53.97
CA LYS A 257 20.39 -28.20 -54.51
C LYS A 257 20.55 -27.97 -56.00
N PRO A 258 21.76 -28.20 -56.50
CA PRO A 258 22.18 -27.97 -57.88
C PRO A 258 21.50 -28.84 -58.89
#